data_6e09ea2064df494e45e012307984f358
#
_entry.id   6e09ea2064df494e45e012307984f358
#
_cell.length_a   1.000
_cell.length_b   1.000
_cell.length_c   1.000
_cell.angle_alpha   90.00
_cell.angle_beta   90.00
_cell.angle_gamma   90.00
#
_symmetry.space_group_name_H-M   'P 1'
#
loop_
_entity.id
_entity.type
_entity.pdbx_description
1 polymer ?
#
loop_
_entity_poly.entity_id
_entity_poly.type
_entity_poly.pdbx_seq_one_letter_code
_entity_poly.pdbx_strand_id
1 'polypeptide(L)'
;MAMKEIKITDFEGVQIGNAENTEAATGCTVLLFGKDGAPAGLDVRGGGPASRESELLKPMAAAQIIHAILLSGGSAFGLDAAGGVQKYLEERGIGFDVGVTKVPLVCQSDLFDLTVGRMDVRPDAAMGYAACLGAEHNNYRDGNYGAGTGASVGKMTGMGTCMKSGIGSYAVQLGDLKVGAIVAVNSLGDIYNWRDGHKVAGMLTPDCKHFVDSEDVVFANYEVIENKFVGNTTIGVVLTNAAFQKTQLCKLAGMAHDGYARSIRPVHTSADGDSIYAVSLGKLAADQDVVGALGARVMSEAILRAVQSADAAYGLPCAKDFQ
;
A
#
# COMPACT_ATOMS: atom_id res chain seq x y z
N MET A 1 10.55 -13.76 24.52
CA MET A 1 10.60 -12.29 24.40
C MET A 1 9.20 -11.79 24.08
N ALA A 2 8.75 -10.72 24.74
CA ALA A 2 7.45 -10.12 24.41
C ALA A 2 7.59 -9.26 23.15
N MET A 3 6.61 -9.38 22.26
CA MET A 3 6.48 -8.53 21.07
C MET A 3 5.88 -7.19 21.50
N LYS A 4 6.52 -6.07 21.14
CA LYS A 4 6.10 -4.70 21.47
C LYS A 4 5.69 -3.99 20.19
N GLU A 5 4.55 -3.29 20.22
CA GLU A 5 4.18 -2.36 19.14
C GLU A 5 5.09 -1.12 19.19
N ILE A 6 5.51 -0.67 17.99
CA ILE A 6 6.28 0.55 17.74
C ILE A 6 5.63 1.36 16.62
N LYS A 7 6.01 2.61 16.43
CA LYS A 7 5.54 3.41 15.29
C LYS A 7 6.28 3.02 14.01
N ILE A 8 5.61 3.12 12.88
CA ILE A 8 6.25 2.88 11.58
C ILE A 8 7.37 3.90 11.31
N THR A 9 7.29 5.09 11.86
CA THR A 9 8.31 6.14 11.80
C THR A 9 9.52 5.91 12.72
N ASP A 10 9.51 4.85 13.55
CA ASP A 10 10.65 4.47 14.41
C ASP A 10 11.69 3.60 13.67
N PHE A 11 11.48 3.35 12.37
CA PHE A 11 12.48 2.69 11.54
C PHE A 11 13.55 3.70 11.12
N GLU A 12 14.80 3.36 11.38
CA GLU A 12 15.95 4.07 10.83
C GLU A 12 16.13 3.72 9.34
N GLY A 13 16.66 4.66 8.55
CA GLY A 13 16.95 4.44 7.13
C GLY A 13 15.75 4.62 6.19
N VAL A 14 14.60 5.07 6.69
CA VAL A 14 13.44 5.46 5.88
C VAL A 14 12.82 6.75 6.37
N GLN A 15 12.42 7.61 5.44
CA GLN A 15 11.58 8.78 5.68
C GLN A 15 10.27 8.61 4.92
N ILE A 16 9.14 8.91 5.57
CA ILE A 16 7.81 8.61 5.02
C ILE A 16 6.99 9.89 4.97
N GLY A 17 6.42 10.19 3.80
CA GLY A 17 5.65 11.41 3.61
C GLY A 17 4.38 11.20 2.79
N ASN A 18 3.34 11.92 3.17
CA ASN A 18 2.07 11.99 2.46
C ASN A 18 1.92 13.34 1.74
N ALA A 19 1.30 13.30 0.58
CA ALA A 19 0.73 14.45 -0.10
C ALA A 19 -0.62 14.07 -0.71
N GLU A 20 -1.63 14.92 -0.54
CA GLU A 20 -2.97 14.64 -1.02
C GLU A 20 -3.67 15.92 -1.54
N ASN A 21 -4.62 15.71 -2.44
CA ASN A 21 -5.65 16.67 -2.80
C ASN A 21 -6.98 16.15 -2.24
N THR A 22 -7.39 16.71 -1.09
CA THR A 22 -8.61 16.27 -0.38
C THR A 22 -9.89 16.63 -1.15
N GLU A 23 -9.90 17.69 -1.95
CA GLU A 23 -11.06 18.04 -2.78
C GLU A 23 -11.24 17.02 -3.93
N ALA A 24 -10.15 16.58 -4.52
CA ALA A 24 -10.16 15.61 -5.60
C ALA A 24 -10.18 14.15 -5.13
N ALA A 25 -10.07 13.88 -3.85
CA ALA A 25 -10.04 12.55 -3.24
C ALA A 25 -8.90 11.66 -3.76
N THR A 26 -7.70 12.20 -3.90
CA THR A 26 -6.54 11.45 -4.36
C THR A 26 -5.25 11.92 -3.69
N GLY A 27 -4.21 11.10 -3.71
CA GLY A 27 -2.94 11.44 -3.11
C GLY A 27 -1.87 10.37 -3.28
N CYS A 28 -0.69 10.62 -2.74
CA CYS A 28 0.42 9.67 -2.76
C CYS A 28 1.20 9.66 -1.45
N THR A 29 1.84 8.52 -1.18
CA THR A 29 2.68 8.29 -0.01
C THR A 29 4.05 7.80 -0.47
N VAL A 30 5.11 8.51 -0.12
CA VAL A 30 6.48 8.16 -0.48
C VAL A 30 7.24 7.58 0.71
N LEU A 31 8.07 6.56 0.42
CA LEU A 31 9.09 6.04 1.33
C LEU A 31 10.47 6.30 0.69
N LEU A 32 11.28 7.13 1.31
CA LEU A 32 12.62 7.50 0.85
C LEU A 32 13.68 6.72 1.66
N PHE A 33 14.63 6.07 0.97
CA PHE A 33 15.65 5.22 1.59
C PHE A 33 17.04 5.89 1.69
N GLY A 34 17.07 7.21 1.46
CA GLY A 34 18.27 7.99 1.58
C GLY A 34 19.31 7.72 0.48
N LYS A 35 20.52 8.17 0.74
CA LYS A 35 21.62 8.22 -0.23
C LYS A 35 22.11 6.85 -0.67
N ASP A 36 22.13 5.89 0.25
CA ASP A 36 22.64 4.54 -0.03
C ASP A 36 21.56 3.61 -0.62
N GLY A 37 20.30 4.06 -0.64
CA GLY A 37 19.16 3.24 -1.04
C GLY A 37 18.93 2.07 -0.10
N ALA A 38 18.01 1.18 -0.48
CA ALA A 38 17.72 -0.05 0.26
C ALA A 38 17.47 -1.23 -0.68
N PRO A 39 17.92 -2.45 -0.32
CA PRO A 39 17.49 -3.67 -0.99
C PRO A 39 15.98 -3.83 -0.86
N ALA A 40 15.33 -4.17 -1.98
CA ALA A 40 13.89 -4.40 -2.02
C ALA A 40 13.51 -5.57 -2.93
N GLY A 41 12.35 -6.15 -2.67
CA GLY A 41 11.69 -7.16 -3.48
C GLY A 41 10.22 -6.82 -3.66
N LEU A 42 9.56 -7.45 -4.62
CA LEU A 42 8.15 -7.24 -4.97
C LEU A 42 7.49 -8.58 -5.26
N ASP A 43 6.24 -8.73 -4.82
CA ASP A 43 5.31 -9.76 -5.29
C ASP A 43 3.99 -9.10 -5.72
N VAL A 44 3.52 -9.46 -6.92
CA VAL A 44 2.29 -8.94 -7.54
C VAL A 44 1.34 -10.10 -7.73
N ARG A 45 0.13 -10.01 -7.16
CA ARG A 45 -0.89 -11.06 -7.23
C ARG A 45 -2.20 -10.64 -7.87
N GLY A 46 -2.46 -9.35 -7.97
CA GLY A 46 -3.63 -8.86 -8.70
C GLY A 46 -3.48 -9.00 -10.21
N GLY A 47 -4.62 -9.13 -10.93
CA GLY A 47 -4.65 -9.28 -12.39
C GLY A 47 -4.45 -7.98 -13.18
N GLY A 48 -4.58 -6.79 -12.52
CA GLY A 48 -4.52 -5.48 -13.17
C GLY A 48 -3.64 -4.45 -12.45
N PRO A 49 -2.33 -4.74 -12.21
CA PRO A 49 -1.47 -3.80 -11.50
C PRO A 49 -1.12 -2.58 -12.37
N ALA A 50 -1.21 -1.37 -11.79
CA ALA A 50 -0.58 -0.18 -12.32
C ALA A 50 0.74 0.01 -11.59
N SER A 51 1.88 -0.12 -12.30
CA SER A 51 3.21 -0.06 -11.67
C SER A 51 4.27 0.55 -12.59
N ARG A 52 5.30 1.14 -11.95
CA ARG A 52 6.47 1.70 -12.62
C ARG A 52 7.74 1.14 -11.99
N GLU A 53 8.75 0.83 -12.84
CA GLU A 53 10.08 0.32 -12.46
C GLU A 53 10.05 -0.99 -11.64
N SER A 54 8.94 -1.72 -11.64
CA SER A 54 8.80 -3.01 -10.95
C SER A 54 9.77 -4.08 -11.46
N GLU A 55 10.20 -3.99 -12.71
CA GLU A 55 11.18 -4.91 -13.32
C GLU A 55 12.55 -4.86 -12.61
N LEU A 56 12.93 -3.71 -12.00
CA LEU A 56 14.18 -3.59 -11.23
C LEU A 56 14.23 -4.55 -10.04
N LEU A 57 13.06 -4.93 -9.51
CA LEU A 57 12.95 -5.79 -8.32
C LEU A 57 12.93 -7.28 -8.66
N LYS A 58 12.86 -7.65 -9.94
CA LYS A 58 13.00 -9.07 -10.34
C LYS A 58 14.39 -9.60 -9.97
N PRO A 59 14.49 -10.87 -9.54
CA PRO A 59 15.78 -11.48 -9.19
C PRO A 59 16.84 -11.38 -10.27
N MET A 60 16.44 -11.37 -11.55
CA MET A 60 17.33 -11.29 -12.71
C MET A 60 17.84 -9.88 -13.01
N ALA A 61 17.22 -8.83 -12.46
CA ALA A 61 17.64 -7.46 -12.71
C ALA A 61 18.93 -7.11 -11.95
N ALA A 62 19.80 -6.31 -12.57
CA ALA A 62 21.11 -5.94 -12.01
C ALA A 62 21.03 -5.04 -10.77
N ALA A 63 20.03 -4.15 -10.69
CA ALA A 63 19.85 -3.26 -9.54
C ALA A 63 19.66 -4.05 -8.24
N GLN A 64 20.50 -3.77 -7.24
CA GLN A 64 20.42 -4.44 -5.94
C GLN A 64 19.70 -3.60 -4.88
N ILE A 65 19.57 -2.31 -5.13
CA ILE A 65 18.92 -1.32 -4.26
C ILE A 65 17.98 -0.45 -5.08
N ILE A 66 17.04 0.20 -4.39
CA ILE A 66 16.22 1.29 -4.90
C ILE A 66 16.28 2.46 -3.93
N HIS A 67 15.91 3.68 -4.37
CA HIS A 67 16.03 4.89 -3.56
C HIS A 67 14.68 5.33 -2.98
N ALA A 68 13.57 4.91 -3.59
CA ALA A 68 12.23 5.20 -3.09
C ALA A 68 11.19 4.18 -3.57
N ILE A 69 10.11 4.07 -2.78
CA ILE A 69 8.84 3.48 -3.18
C ILE A 69 7.77 4.56 -3.09
N LEU A 70 6.91 4.64 -4.08
CA LEU A 70 5.74 5.50 -4.10
C LEU A 70 4.47 4.65 -4.20
N LEU A 71 3.56 4.82 -3.25
CA LEU A 71 2.20 4.33 -3.30
C LEU A 71 1.30 5.50 -3.70
N SER A 72 0.44 5.36 -4.70
CA SER A 72 -0.31 6.49 -5.23
C SER A 72 -1.74 6.11 -5.60
N GLY A 73 -2.63 7.10 -5.67
CA GLY A 73 -3.90 7.04 -6.35
C GLY A 73 -3.77 7.33 -7.84
N GLY A 74 -4.90 7.55 -8.53
CA GLY A 74 -4.95 7.99 -9.93
C GLY A 74 -4.86 6.88 -10.96
N SER A 75 -4.83 5.59 -10.56
CA SER A 75 -4.62 4.49 -11.50
C SER A 75 -3.34 4.69 -12.32
N ALA A 76 -3.25 4.15 -13.52
CA ALA A 76 -2.08 4.31 -14.40
C ALA A 76 -1.69 5.78 -14.70
N PHE A 77 -2.62 6.74 -14.55
CA PHE A 77 -2.28 8.17 -14.68
C PHE A 77 -1.42 8.68 -13.52
N GLY A 78 -1.60 8.14 -12.31
CA GLY A 78 -0.84 8.51 -11.12
C GLY A 78 0.64 8.12 -11.20
N LEU A 79 1.04 7.23 -12.14
CA LEU A 79 2.43 6.86 -12.38
C LEU A 79 3.34 8.04 -12.75
N ASP A 80 2.76 9.19 -13.10
CA ASP A 80 3.50 10.45 -13.34
C ASP A 80 4.13 11.01 -12.05
N ALA A 81 3.57 10.72 -10.88
CA ALA A 81 4.05 11.23 -9.60
C ALA A 81 5.50 10.81 -9.28
N ALA A 82 5.96 9.64 -9.75
CA ALA A 82 7.34 9.22 -9.58
C ALA A 82 8.36 10.17 -10.24
N GLY A 83 7.98 10.91 -11.29
CA GLY A 83 8.83 11.94 -11.89
C GLY A 83 9.21 13.05 -10.91
N GLY A 84 8.28 13.42 -10.02
CA GLY A 84 8.55 14.38 -8.95
C GLY A 84 9.48 13.84 -7.87
N VAL A 85 9.33 12.57 -7.50
CA VAL A 85 10.24 11.89 -6.57
C VAL A 85 11.65 11.78 -7.16
N GLN A 86 11.77 11.43 -8.45
CA GLN A 86 13.06 11.41 -9.15
C GLN A 86 13.73 12.78 -9.14
N LYS A 87 12.99 13.84 -9.48
CA LYS A 87 13.50 15.21 -9.45
C LYS A 87 13.99 15.60 -8.05
N TYR A 88 13.21 15.33 -7.00
CA TYR A 88 13.57 15.61 -5.61
C TYR A 88 14.89 14.94 -5.20
N LEU A 89 15.06 13.66 -5.57
CA LEU A 89 16.25 12.87 -5.24
C LEU A 89 17.47 13.33 -6.06
N GLU A 90 17.31 13.61 -7.36
CA GLU A 90 18.38 14.08 -8.24
C GLU A 90 18.95 15.42 -7.76
N GLU A 91 18.09 16.38 -7.39
CA GLU A 91 18.49 17.68 -6.83
C GLU A 91 19.36 17.55 -5.55
N ARG A 92 19.24 16.40 -4.86
CA ARG A 92 20.01 16.07 -3.64
C ARG A 92 21.21 15.15 -3.92
N GLY A 93 21.48 14.86 -5.19
CA GLY A 93 22.57 13.99 -5.62
C GLY A 93 22.38 12.52 -5.20
N ILE A 94 21.11 12.08 -5.07
CA ILE A 94 20.72 10.71 -4.70
C ILE A 94 20.28 9.95 -5.94
N GLY A 95 20.90 8.80 -6.22
CA GLY A 95 20.59 7.98 -7.39
C GLY A 95 21.74 7.06 -7.77
N PHE A 96 21.48 6.19 -8.74
CA PHE A 96 22.48 5.35 -9.38
C PHE A 96 23.41 6.23 -10.25
N ASP A 97 24.71 6.14 -10.02
CA ASP A 97 25.71 6.96 -10.71
C ASP A 97 25.93 6.44 -12.13
N VAL A 98 25.61 7.25 -13.13
CA VAL A 98 25.83 6.96 -14.55
C VAL A 98 26.95 7.82 -15.16
N GLY A 99 27.76 8.46 -14.31
CA GLY A 99 28.92 9.28 -14.69
C GLY A 99 28.58 10.72 -15.05
N VAL A 100 27.47 10.99 -15.72
CA VAL A 100 27.02 12.34 -16.13
C VAL A 100 26.00 12.93 -15.17
N THR A 101 25.23 12.09 -14.48
CA THR A 101 24.29 12.44 -13.42
C THR A 101 24.01 11.24 -12.54
N LYS A 102 23.13 11.40 -11.55
CA LYS A 102 22.58 10.31 -10.74
C LYS A 102 21.14 10.07 -11.13
N VAL A 103 20.81 8.81 -11.44
CA VAL A 103 19.46 8.38 -11.80
C VAL A 103 18.80 7.73 -10.58
N PRO A 104 17.81 8.38 -9.93
CA PRO A 104 17.08 7.79 -8.83
C PRO A 104 16.25 6.59 -9.28
N LEU A 105 16.40 5.45 -8.60
CA LEU A 105 15.62 4.25 -8.84
C LEU A 105 14.38 4.32 -7.95
N VAL A 106 13.22 4.63 -8.56
CA VAL A 106 11.94 4.85 -7.89
C VAL A 106 10.92 3.86 -8.39
N CYS A 107 10.51 2.92 -7.53
CA CYS A 107 9.43 2.00 -7.83
C CYS A 107 8.09 2.59 -7.40
N GLN A 108 7.02 2.35 -8.17
CA GLN A 108 5.69 2.86 -7.87
C GLN A 108 4.62 1.81 -8.14
N SER A 109 3.58 1.80 -7.29
CA SER A 109 2.31 1.11 -7.54
C SER A 109 1.14 2.03 -7.23
N ASP A 110 0.09 1.98 -8.05
CA ASP A 110 -1.05 2.87 -7.96
C ASP A 110 -2.35 2.09 -7.75
N LEU A 111 -3.21 2.65 -6.91
CA LEU A 111 -4.58 2.21 -6.75
C LEU A 111 -5.53 3.07 -7.60
N PHE A 112 -6.73 2.56 -7.83
CA PHE A 112 -7.76 3.25 -8.61
C PHE A 112 -8.74 3.98 -7.67
N ASP A 113 -8.70 5.29 -7.65
CA ASP A 113 -9.59 6.16 -6.87
C ASP A 113 -10.41 7.14 -7.75
N LEU A 114 -10.35 7.00 -9.07
CA LEU A 114 -10.98 7.92 -10.04
C LEU A 114 -12.50 8.05 -9.91
N THR A 115 -13.15 7.14 -9.21
CA THR A 115 -14.60 7.13 -8.98
C THR A 115 -15.03 7.81 -7.69
N VAL A 116 -14.08 8.26 -6.84
CA VAL A 116 -14.40 8.80 -5.50
C VAL A 116 -14.51 10.31 -5.48
N GLY A 117 -13.62 11.02 -6.15
CA GLY A 117 -13.65 12.48 -6.20
C GLY A 117 -13.67 13.00 -7.62
N ARG A 118 -12.64 13.75 -7.97
CA ARG A 118 -12.49 14.31 -9.32
C ARG A 118 -11.58 13.45 -10.16
N MET A 119 -12.11 12.80 -11.20
CA MET A 119 -11.36 11.94 -12.11
C MET A 119 -10.34 12.67 -13.00
N ASP A 120 -10.45 13.99 -13.12
CA ASP A 120 -9.56 14.85 -13.91
C ASP A 120 -8.34 15.36 -13.12
N VAL A 121 -8.31 15.15 -11.79
CA VAL A 121 -7.20 15.48 -10.89
C VAL A 121 -6.58 14.19 -10.37
N ARG A 122 -5.30 14.01 -10.62
CA ARG A 122 -4.55 12.79 -10.29
C ARG A 122 -3.19 13.15 -9.72
N PRO A 123 -2.57 12.26 -8.93
CA PRO A 123 -1.19 12.48 -8.51
C PRO A 123 -0.27 12.68 -9.73
N ASP A 124 0.49 13.75 -9.69
CA ASP A 124 1.43 14.19 -10.71
C ASP A 124 2.82 14.40 -10.12
N ALA A 125 3.77 14.83 -10.95
CA ALA A 125 5.13 15.12 -10.50
C ALA A 125 5.18 16.17 -9.37
N ALA A 126 4.29 17.17 -9.36
CA ALA A 126 4.24 18.17 -8.30
C ALA A 126 3.81 17.55 -6.97
N MET A 127 2.81 16.66 -6.98
CA MET A 127 2.35 15.96 -5.78
C MET A 127 3.41 14.98 -5.28
N GLY A 128 4.08 14.21 -6.16
CA GLY A 128 5.18 13.33 -5.79
C GLY A 128 6.35 14.07 -5.13
N TYR A 129 6.70 15.25 -5.65
CA TYR A 129 7.71 16.12 -5.06
C TYR A 129 7.26 16.64 -3.67
N ALA A 130 6.00 17.06 -3.54
CA ALA A 130 5.42 17.52 -2.27
C ALA A 130 5.43 16.42 -1.19
N ALA A 131 5.15 15.16 -1.57
CA ALA A 131 5.24 14.02 -0.65
C ALA A 131 6.68 13.84 -0.12
N CYS A 132 7.70 14.06 -0.96
CA CYS A 132 9.11 14.02 -0.53
C CYS A 132 9.43 15.13 0.47
N LEU A 133 8.93 16.36 0.26
CA LEU A 133 9.07 17.44 1.26
C LEU A 133 8.39 17.07 2.59
N GLY A 134 7.21 16.45 2.52
CA GLY A 134 6.53 15.93 3.70
C GLY A 134 7.34 14.85 4.43
N ALA A 135 8.06 14.00 3.69
CA ALA A 135 8.90 12.94 4.24
C ALA A 135 10.12 13.49 5.02
N GLU A 136 10.64 14.68 4.71
CA GLU A 136 11.71 15.33 5.49
C GLU A 136 11.33 15.47 6.98
N HIS A 137 10.04 15.54 7.28
CA HIS A 137 9.48 15.68 8.62
C HIS A 137 8.69 14.44 9.08
N ASN A 138 8.75 13.34 8.33
CA ASN A 138 7.96 12.13 8.58
C ASN A 138 6.48 12.46 8.84
N ASN A 139 5.83 13.23 7.94
CA ASN A 139 4.45 13.68 8.10
C ASN A 139 3.40 12.57 7.86
N TYR A 140 3.83 11.32 7.75
CA TYR A 140 2.96 10.16 7.55
C TYR A 140 1.87 10.07 8.63
N ARG A 141 0.64 9.79 8.20
CA ARG A 141 -0.54 9.53 9.04
C ARG A 141 -1.39 8.44 8.43
N ASP A 142 -2.02 7.62 9.30
CA ASP A 142 -3.03 6.62 8.92
C ASP A 142 -4.39 7.31 8.62
N GLY A 143 -5.22 6.68 7.80
CA GLY A 143 -6.57 7.16 7.44
C GLY A 143 -6.65 7.78 6.05
N ASN A 144 -7.39 8.89 5.91
CA ASN A 144 -7.68 9.56 4.64
C ASN A 144 -6.51 10.45 4.16
N TYR A 145 -5.29 9.93 4.18
CA TYR A 145 -4.07 10.66 3.83
C TYR A 145 -3.30 9.96 2.72
N GLY A 146 -2.53 10.74 1.95
CA GLY A 146 -1.66 10.22 0.91
C GLY A 146 -2.40 9.29 -0.05
N ALA A 147 -1.85 8.11 -0.32
CA ALA A 147 -2.48 7.09 -1.18
C ALA A 147 -3.83 6.57 -0.64
N GLY A 148 -4.14 6.78 0.65
CA GLY A 148 -5.41 6.39 1.26
C GLY A 148 -6.56 7.38 1.05
N THR A 149 -6.29 8.57 0.50
CA THR A 149 -7.27 9.67 0.41
C THR A 149 -8.54 9.26 -0.33
N GLY A 150 -8.44 8.64 -1.49
CA GLY A 150 -9.59 8.16 -2.29
C GLY A 150 -9.90 6.67 -2.13
N ALA A 151 -9.23 5.96 -1.23
CA ALA A 151 -9.39 4.52 -1.08
C ALA A 151 -10.79 4.12 -0.54
N SER A 152 -11.34 3.00 -1.05
CA SER A 152 -12.65 2.45 -0.69
C SER A 152 -12.65 0.92 -0.74
N VAL A 153 -13.59 0.26 -0.04
CA VAL A 153 -13.69 -1.20 0.07
C VAL A 153 -15.12 -1.69 -0.11
N GLY A 154 -15.30 -2.97 -0.49
CA GLY A 154 -16.62 -3.56 -0.65
C GLY A 154 -17.36 -3.09 -1.90
N LYS A 155 -16.69 -3.11 -3.06
CA LYS A 155 -17.17 -2.52 -4.33
C LYS A 155 -17.83 -3.52 -5.26
N MET A 156 -18.20 -4.71 -4.79
CA MET A 156 -18.73 -5.80 -5.64
C MET A 156 -19.97 -5.40 -6.43
N THR A 157 -20.83 -4.56 -5.88
CA THR A 157 -22.04 -4.04 -6.53
C THR A 157 -21.93 -2.56 -6.92
N GLY A 158 -20.70 -2.02 -6.95
CA GLY A 158 -20.42 -0.65 -7.35
C GLY A 158 -20.26 0.33 -6.18
N MET A 159 -20.09 1.61 -6.51
CA MET A 159 -19.74 2.65 -5.54
C MET A 159 -20.86 3.02 -4.56
N GLY A 160 -22.12 2.72 -4.90
CA GLY A 160 -23.29 3.07 -4.06
C GLY A 160 -23.41 2.27 -2.76
N THR A 161 -22.65 1.18 -2.63
CA THR A 161 -22.71 0.27 -1.47
C THR A 161 -21.34 0.08 -0.80
N CYS A 162 -20.32 0.79 -1.24
CA CYS A 162 -18.98 0.66 -0.70
C CYS A 162 -18.75 1.57 0.52
N MET A 163 -17.66 1.30 1.23
CA MET A 163 -17.23 2.11 2.38
C MET A 163 -15.93 2.82 2.11
N LYS A 164 -15.74 3.97 2.76
CA LYS A 164 -14.47 4.69 2.81
C LYS A 164 -13.44 3.86 3.54
N SER A 165 -12.26 3.80 2.96
CA SER A 165 -11.07 3.17 3.50
C SER A 165 -9.93 4.18 3.58
N GLY A 166 -8.70 3.73 3.75
CA GLY A 166 -7.56 4.62 3.90
C GLY A 166 -6.22 3.94 3.69
N ILE A 167 -5.19 4.60 4.18
CA ILE A 167 -3.87 4.01 4.39
C ILE A 167 -3.70 3.67 5.87
N GLY A 168 -3.02 2.58 6.17
CA GLY A 168 -2.76 2.16 7.56
C GLY A 168 -1.37 1.60 7.73
N SER A 169 -0.87 1.69 8.96
CA SER A 169 0.43 1.17 9.33
C SER A 169 0.39 0.40 10.64
N TYR A 170 1.25 -0.59 10.75
CA TYR A 170 1.47 -1.30 12.00
C TYR A 170 2.90 -1.84 12.06
N ALA A 171 3.56 -1.71 13.20
CA ALA A 171 4.92 -2.19 13.36
C ALA A 171 5.15 -2.79 14.73
N VAL A 172 6.05 -3.78 14.79
CA VAL A 172 6.41 -4.48 16.01
C VAL A 172 7.92 -4.60 16.16
N GLN A 173 8.35 -4.70 17.41
CA GLN A 173 9.71 -5.04 17.80
C GLN A 173 9.71 -6.33 18.63
N LEU A 174 10.56 -7.29 18.25
CA LEU A 174 10.81 -8.55 18.94
C LEU A 174 12.31 -8.66 19.24
N GLY A 175 12.73 -8.35 20.47
CA GLY A 175 14.15 -8.13 20.76
C GLY A 175 14.67 -6.94 19.97
N ASP A 176 15.73 -7.15 19.17
CA ASP A 176 16.27 -6.12 18.28
C ASP A 176 15.63 -6.14 16.88
N LEU A 177 14.85 -7.16 16.54
CA LEU A 177 14.16 -7.28 15.25
C LEU A 177 12.95 -6.36 15.21
N LYS A 178 12.89 -5.50 14.18
CA LYS A 178 11.74 -4.67 13.86
C LYS A 178 11.13 -5.14 12.53
N VAL A 179 9.81 -5.29 12.50
CA VAL A 179 9.03 -5.57 11.28
C VAL A 179 7.78 -4.68 11.29
N GLY A 180 7.53 -4.00 10.19
CA GLY A 180 6.38 -3.11 10.05
C GLY A 180 5.77 -3.17 8.65
N ALA A 181 4.54 -2.73 8.52
CA ALA A 181 3.85 -2.61 7.24
C ALA A 181 3.12 -1.28 7.10
N ILE A 182 3.05 -0.79 5.87
CA ILE A 182 2.17 0.29 5.41
C ILE A 182 1.34 -0.25 4.27
N VAL A 183 0.03 0.03 4.24
CA VAL A 183 -0.86 -0.44 3.18
C VAL A 183 -1.96 0.56 2.88
N ALA A 184 -2.15 0.90 1.62
CA ALA A 184 -3.32 1.61 1.13
C ALA A 184 -4.34 0.57 0.63
N VAL A 185 -5.53 0.56 1.27
CA VAL A 185 -6.52 -0.50 1.11
C VAL A 185 -7.68 0.00 0.24
N ASN A 186 -7.69 -0.41 -1.02
CA ASN A 186 -8.73 -0.06 -2.00
C ASN A 186 -9.32 -1.33 -2.66
N SER A 187 -9.67 -2.32 -1.84
CA SER A 187 -10.05 -3.67 -2.29
C SER A 187 -11.44 -3.74 -2.92
N LEU A 188 -11.64 -4.74 -3.80
CA LEU A 188 -12.95 -5.18 -4.25
C LEU A 188 -13.73 -5.80 -3.08
N GLY A 189 -13.07 -6.65 -2.31
CA GLY A 189 -13.62 -7.40 -1.20
C GLY A 189 -13.79 -6.59 0.08
N ASP A 190 -14.34 -7.28 1.06
CA ASP A 190 -14.63 -6.82 2.42
C ASP A 190 -13.45 -7.02 3.35
N ILE A 191 -13.39 -6.24 4.42
CA ILE A 191 -12.32 -6.30 5.42
C ILE A 191 -12.81 -7.01 6.68
N TYR A 192 -12.05 -8.03 7.07
CA TYR A 192 -12.31 -8.84 8.26
C TYR A 192 -11.19 -8.70 9.29
N ASN A 193 -11.55 -8.68 10.54
CA ASN A 193 -10.59 -8.84 11.62
C ASN A 193 -10.03 -10.27 11.58
N TRP A 194 -8.76 -10.40 11.27
CA TRP A 194 -8.08 -11.68 11.10
C TRP A 194 -8.01 -12.54 12.36
N ARG A 195 -8.28 -11.96 13.55
CA ARG A 195 -8.22 -12.66 14.84
C ARG A 195 -9.49 -13.43 15.16
N ASP A 196 -10.65 -12.88 14.82
CA ASP A 196 -11.96 -13.41 15.20
C ASP A 196 -12.93 -13.57 14.01
N GLY A 197 -12.53 -13.06 12.84
CA GLY A 197 -13.27 -13.23 11.59
C GLY A 197 -14.50 -12.33 11.45
N HIS A 198 -14.73 -11.35 12.35
CA HIS A 198 -15.85 -10.42 12.16
C HIS A 198 -15.53 -9.39 11.05
N LYS A 199 -16.55 -8.98 10.31
CA LYS A 199 -16.45 -7.95 9.28
C LYS A 199 -16.31 -6.57 9.92
N VAL A 200 -15.29 -5.80 9.50
CA VAL A 200 -14.99 -4.46 9.99
C VAL A 200 -15.44 -3.37 9.01
N ALA A 201 -15.27 -3.62 7.71
CA ALA A 201 -15.71 -2.72 6.65
C ALA A 201 -15.96 -3.54 5.38
N GLY A 202 -16.72 -3.00 4.44
CA GLY A 202 -16.98 -3.69 3.19
C GLY A 202 -18.29 -3.30 2.55
N MET A 203 -18.85 -4.21 1.76
CA MET A 203 -20.08 -3.96 1.04
C MET A 203 -21.28 -3.83 2.00
N LEU A 204 -22.14 -2.87 1.70
CA LEU A 204 -23.35 -2.56 2.44
C LEU A 204 -24.61 -2.89 1.62
N THR A 205 -25.75 -2.98 2.33
CA THR A 205 -27.09 -2.95 1.72
C THR A 205 -27.32 -1.63 0.97
N PRO A 206 -28.25 -1.57 -0.01
CA PRO A 206 -28.53 -0.32 -0.74
C PRO A 206 -28.95 0.88 0.12
N ASP A 207 -29.48 0.64 1.32
CA ASP A 207 -29.78 1.68 2.32
C ASP A 207 -28.58 2.05 3.21
N CYS A 208 -27.42 1.47 2.97
CA CYS A 208 -26.16 1.66 3.69
C CYS A 208 -26.26 1.39 5.21
N LYS A 209 -27.14 0.48 5.67
CA LYS A 209 -27.34 0.21 7.10
C LYS A 209 -26.75 -1.10 7.61
N HIS A 210 -26.57 -2.07 6.72
CA HIS A 210 -26.13 -3.41 7.09
C HIS A 210 -25.03 -3.91 6.18
N PHE A 211 -24.14 -4.75 6.70
CA PHE A 211 -23.15 -5.44 5.89
C PHE A 211 -23.80 -6.53 5.01
N VAL A 212 -23.30 -6.64 3.79
CA VAL A 212 -23.57 -7.75 2.85
C VAL A 212 -22.24 -8.43 2.56
N ASP A 213 -22.23 -9.75 2.42
CA ASP A 213 -21.00 -10.50 2.13
C ASP A 213 -20.68 -10.45 0.64
N SER A 214 -19.48 -9.94 0.31
CA SER A 214 -19.04 -9.82 -1.08
C SER A 214 -18.82 -11.19 -1.75
N GLU A 215 -18.39 -12.23 -1.02
CA GLU A 215 -18.22 -13.58 -1.56
C GLU A 215 -19.56 -14.22 -1.91
N ASP A 216 -20.59 -14.04 -1.06
CA ASP A 216 -21.94 -14.53 -1.34
C ASP A 216 -22.52 -13.93 -2.64
N VAL A 217 -22.23 -12.63 -2.88
CA VAL A 217 -22.64 -11.97 -4.13
C VAL A 217 -21.88 -12.51 -5.33
N VAL A 218 -20.59 -12.79 -5.21
CA VAL A 218 -19.79 -13.44 -6.27
C VAL A 218 -20.39 -14.82 -6.61
N PHE A 219 -20.67 -15.63 -5.60
CA PHE A 219 -21.18 -17.00 -5.78
C PHE A 219 -22.60 -17.02 -6.36
N ALA A 220 -23.46 -16.08 -5.93
CA ALA A 220 -24.82 -15.95 -6.47
C ALA A 220 -24.86 -15.54 -7.96
N ASN A 221 -23.80 -14.87 -8.44
CA ASN A 221 -23.70 -14.36 -9.81
C ASN A 221 -22.68 -15.13 -10.67
N TYR A 222 -22.46 -16.43 -10.40
CA TYR A 222 -21.43 -17.23 -11.07
C TYR A 222 -21.61 -17.34 -12.61
N GLU A 223 -22.83 -17.18 -13.12
CA GLU A 223 -23.14 -17.23 -14.56
C GLU A 223 -22.92 -15.89 -15.27
N VAL A 224 -22.78 -14.78 -14.52
CA VAL A 224 -22.63 -13.44 -15.08
C VAL A 224 -21.17 -13.21 -15.45
N ILE A 225 -20.87 -13.28 -16.74
CA ILE A 225 -19.54 -13.01 -17.28
C ILE A 225 -19.47 -11.53 -17.66
N GLU A 226 -19.17 -10.68 -16.69
CA GLU A 226 -18.92 -9.25 -16.92
C GLU A 226 -17.44 -8.93 -16.82
N ASN A 227 -17.01 -7.90 -17.56
CA ASN A 227 -15.67 -7.34 -17.38
C ASN A 227 -15.62 -6.58 -16.04
N LYS A 228 -15.19 -7.26 -14.98
CA LYS A 228 -15.02 -6.69 -13.64
C LYS A 228 -13.77 -5.82 -13.49
N PHE A 229 -13.10 -5.47 -14.60
CA PHE A 229 -11.93 -4.62 -14.58
C PHE A 229 -12.32 -3.18 -14.23
N VAL A 230 -12.71 -2.96 -12.99
CA VAL A 230 -13.10 -1.64 -12.48
C VAL A 230 -12.44 -1.44 -11.10
N GLY A 231 -11.22 -0.92 -11.13
CA GLY A 231 -10.77 -0.03 -10.11
C GLY A 231 -10.54 -0.53 -8.69
N ASN A 232 -9.91 -1.71 -8.51
CA ASN A 232 -9.58 -2.21 -7.17
C ASN A 232 -8.08 -2.47 -7.07
N THR A 233 -7.51 -2.22 -5.91
CA THR A 233 -6.06 -2.46 -5.71
C THR A 233 -5.71 -2.26 -4.25
N THR A 234 -5.03 -3.21 -3.64
CA THR A 234 -4.38 -3.02 -2.35
C THR A 234 -2.88 -3.02 -2.54
N ILE A 235 -2.22 -1.93 -2.16
CA ILE A 235 -0.78 -1.75 -2.35
C ILE A 235 -0.09 -1.53 -1.01
N GLY A 236 0.99 -2.28 -0.74
CA GLY A 236 1.63 -2.26 0.56
C GLY A 236 3.14 -2.39 0.51
N VAL A 237 3.77 -2.04 1.63
CA VAL A 237 5.21 -2.17 1.86
C VAL A 237 5.44 -2.84 3.20
N VAL A 238 6.29 -3.85 3.26
CA VAL A 238 6.84 -4.41 4.50
C VAL A 238 8.25 -3.88 4.69
N LEU A 239 8.53 -3.35 5.88
CA LEU A 239 9.84 -2.86 6.31
C LEU A 239 10.43 -3.78 7.36
N THR A 240 11.73 -4.03 7.29
CA THR A 240 12.47 -4.72 8.36
C THR A 240 13.87 -4.15 8.52
N ASN A 241 14.41 -4.18 9.75
CA ASN A 241 15.81 -3.89 10.02
C ASN A 241 16.72 -5.12 9.88
N ALA A 242 16.17 -6.27 9.49
CA ALA A 242 16.96 -7.44 9.16
C ALA A 242 17.65 -7.30 7.79
N ALA A 243 18.82 -7.92 7.64
CA ALA A 243 19.61 -7.90 6.41
C ALA A 243 19.17 -9.02 5.46
N PHE A 244 18.55 -8.63 4.34
CA PHE A 244 18.15 -9.56 3.28
C PHE A 244 18.55 -9.04 1.90
N GLN A 245 18.79 -9.99 1.00
CA GLN A 245 19.00 -9.70 -0.41
C GLN A 245 17.68 -9.69 -1.18
N LYS A 246 17.68 -9.13 -2.38
CA LYS A 246 16.51 -8.98 -3.26
C LYS A 246 15.69 -10.26 -3.40
N THR A 247 16.31 -11.41 -3.63
CA THR A 247 15.60 -12.71 -3.79
C THR A 247 14.85 -13.12 -2.54
N GLN A 248 15.43 -12.88 -1.37
CA GLN A 248 14.79 -13.14 -0.07
C GLN A 248 13.63 -12.17 0.15
N LEU A 249 13.81 -10.90 -0.23
CA LEU A 249 12.77 -9.87 -0.12
C LEU A 249 11.58 -10.14 -1.06
N CYS A 250 11.81 -10.68 -2.27
CA CYS A 250 10.70 -11.18 -3.12
C CYS A 250 9.91 -12.28 -2.41
N LYS A 251 10.60 -13.22 -1.74
CA LYS A 251 9.93 -14.25 -0.95
C LYS A 251 9.17 -13.67 0.24
N LEU A 252 9.75 -12.69 0.95
CA LEU A 252 9.09 -12.00 2.07
C LEU A 252 7.84 -11.24 1.61
N ALA A 253 7.90 -10.56 0.47
CA ALA A 253 6.74 -9.91 -0.15
C ALA A 253 5.63 -10.92 -0.44
N GLY A 254 5.98 -12.09 -1.00
CA GLY A 254 5.04 -13.19 -1.23
C GLY A 254 4.42 -13.75 0.06
N MET A 255 5.19 -13.88 1.15
CA MET A 255 4.64 -14.29 2.46
C MET A 255 3.72 -13.23 3.07
N ALA A 256 4.01 -11.96 2.86
CA ALA A 256 3.18 -10.87 3.38
C ALA A 256 1.77 -10.83 2.75
N HIS A 257 1.57 -11.38 1.55
CA HIS A 257 0.25 -11.55 0.93
C HIS A 257 -0.69 -12.47 1.73
N ASP A 258 -0.15 -13.34 2.60
CA ASP A 258 -0.99 -14.08 3.55
C ASP A 258 -1.72 -13.12 4.51
N GLY A 259 -1.17 -11.93 4.75
CA GLY A 259 -1.85 -10.86 5.51
C GLY A 259 -3.08 -10.33 4.76
N TYR A 260 -2.99 -10.15 3.44
CA TYR A 260 -4.14 -9.80 2.61
C TYR A 260 -5.20 -10.90 2.66
N ALA A 261 -4.81 -12.16 2.42
CA ALA A 261 -5.74 -13.30 2.41
C ALA A 261 -6.43 -13.55 3.76
N ARG A 262 -5.82 -13.16 4.88
CA ARG A 262 -6.44 -13.25 6.22
C ARG A 262 -7.47 -12.16 6.48
N SER A 263 -7.34 -11.02 5.82
CA SER A 263 -8.07 -9.79 6.17
C SER A 263 -9.00 -9.28 5.07
N ILE A 264 -8.87 -9.73 3.81
CA ILE A 264 -9.65 -9.25 2.66
C ILE A 264 -10.33 -10.44 1.98
N ARG A 265 -11.64 -10.33 1.69
CA ARG A 265 -12.43 -11.39 1.02
C ARG A 265 -13.48 -10.80 0.06
N PRO A 266 -13.44 -11.18 -1.25
CA PRO A 266 -12.37 -11.88 -1.95
C PRO A 266 -11.13 -10.97 -2.12
N VAL A 267 -9.98 -11.57 -2.42
CA VAL A 267 -8.70 -10.88 -2.64
C VAL A 267 -7.96 -11.48 -3.83
N HIS A 268 -7.04 -10.73 -4.43
CA HIS A 268 -6.23 -11.15 -5.58
C HIS A 268 -7.05 -11.57 -6.79
N THR A 269 -8.19 -10.91 -6.98
CA THR A 269 -9.04 -11.17 -8.14
C THR A 269 -8.39 -10.63 -9.44
N SER A 270 -8.95 -11.01 -10.58
CA SER A 270 -8.52 -10.45 -11.88
C SER A 270 -8.74 -8.93 -11.99
N ALA A 271 -9.59 -8.36 -11.14
CA ALA A 271 -9.92 -6.94 -11.09
C ALA A 271 -9.06 -6.13 -10.11
N ASP A 272 -8.25 -6.80 -9.29
CA ASP A 272 -7.34 -6.15 -8.33
C ASP A 272 -5.97 -5.89 -8.95
N GLY A 273 -5.24 -4.90 -8.44
CA GLY A 273 -3.83 -4.63 -8.78
C GLY A 273 -2.88 -4.91 -7.63
N ASP A 274 -3.25 -5.85 -6.75
CA ASP A 274 -2.59 -6.13 -5.47
C ASP A 274 -1.09 -6.37 -5.58
N SER A 275 -0.33 -5.57 -4.83
CA SER A 275 1.13 -5.59 -4.86
C SER A 275 1.70 -5.34 -3.46
N ILE A 276 2.75 -6.08 -3.09
CA ILE A 276 3.51 -5.87 -1.86
C ILE A 276 4.99 -5.76 -2.16
N TYR A 277 5.59 -4.67 -1.68
CA TYR A 277 7.04 -4.52 -1.60
C TYR A 277 7.55 -5.01 -0.24
N ALA A 278 8.75 -5.57 -0.20
CA ALA A 278 9.49 -5.82 1.04
C ALA A 278 10.85 -5.14 0.97
N VAL A 279 11.25 -4.46 2.06
CA VAL A 279 12.46 -3.63 2.10
C VAL A 279 13.30 -3.97 3.31
N SER A 280 14.61 -4.11 3.11
CA SER A 280 15.62 -4.33 4.14
C SER A 280 16.32 -3.01 4.46
N LEU A 281 16.12 -2.49 5.67
CA LEU A 281 16.64 -1.19 6.13
C LEU A 281 17.87 -1.30 7.04
N GLY A 282 18.24 -2.52 7.46
CA GLY A 282 19.28 -2.71 8.46
C GLY A 282 20.25 -3.82 8.15
N LYS A 283 21.01 -4.20 9.18
CA LYS A 283 22.07 -5.21 9.11
C LYS A 283 21.88 -6.35 10.12
N LEU A 284 20.73 -6.41 10.80
CA LEU A 284 20.46 -7.45 11.80
C LEU A 284 20.36 -8.82 11.11
N ALA A 285 21.08 -9.79 11.60
CA ALA A 285 20.88 -11.19 11.17
C ALA A 285 19.58 -11.72 11.78
N ALA A 286 18.67 -12.19 10.94
CA ALA A 286 17.40 -12.77 11.37
C ALA A 286 16.97 -13.89 10.42
N ASP A 287 16.19 -14.82 10.95
CA ASP A 287 15.60 -15.89 10.15
C ASP A 287 14.52 -15.33 9.21
N GLN A 288 14.58 -15.73 7.94
CA GLN A 288 13.68 -15.24 6.89
C GLN A 288 12.22 -15.63 7.15
N ASP A 289 11.97 -16.84 7.65
CA ASP A 289 10.60 -17.32 7.88
C ASP A 289 9.95 -16.64 9.08
N VAL A 290 10.75 -16.30 10.11
CA VAL A 290 10.29 -15.47 11.23
C VAL A 290 9.88 -14.07 10.75
N VAL A 291 10.70 -13.42 9.92
CA VAL A 291 10.39 -12.09 9.37
C VAL A 291 9.20 -12.16 8.42
N GLY A 292 9.08 -13.21 7.59
CA GLY A 292 7.94 -13.42 6.70
C GLY A 292 6.63 -13.63 7.45
N ALA A 293 6.63 -14.45 8.49
CA ALA A 293 5.44 -14.67 9.33
C ALA A 293 5.02 -13.38 10.07
N LEU A 294 5.99 -12.61 10.58
CA LEU A 294 5.73 -11.29 11.15
C LEU A 294 5.22 -10.31 10.09
N GLY A 295 5.78 -10.34 8.87
CA GLY A 295 5.34 -9.54 7.73
C GLY A 295 3.86 -9.74 7.41
N ALA A 296 3.40 -10.99 7.34
CA ALA A 296 1.99 -11.32 7.16
C ALA A 296 1.12 -10.78 8.31
N ARG A 297 1.59 -10.91 9.56
CA ARG A 297 0.87 -10.44 10.74
C ARG A 297 0.75 -8.91 10.77
N VAL A 298 1.86 -8.18 10.61
CA VAL A 298 1.83 -6.71 10.64
C VAL A 298 1.04 -6.15 9.46
N MET A 299 1.00 -6.85 8.33
CA MET A 299 0.18 -6.49 7.18
C MET A 299 -1.32 -6.61 7.50
N SER A 300 -1.75 -7.72 8.14
CA SER A 300 -3.14 -7.87 8.59
C SER A 300 -3.56 -6.75 9.56
N GLU A 301 -2.67 -6.35 10.48
CA GLU A 301 -2.93 -5.26 11.41
C GLU A 301 -3.00 -3.90 10.71
N ALA A 302 -2.09 -3.65 9.76
CA ALA A 302 -2.07 -2.41 8.99
C ALA A 302 -3.35 -2.25 8.15
N ILE A 303 -3.90 -3.35 7.58
CA ILE A 303 -5.18 -3.36 6.87
C ILE A 303 -6.31 -2.93 7.80
N LEU A 304 -6.38 -3.50 9.01
CA LEU A 304 -7.38 -3.11 10.00
C LEU A 304 -7.26 -1.62 10.36
N ARG A 305 -6.03 -1.14 10.58
CA ARG A 305 -5.79 0.28 10.86
C ARG A 305 -6.22 1.19 9.71
N ALA A 306 -6.00 0.78 8.46
CA ALA A 306 -6.41 1.57 7.30
C ALA A 306 -7.91 1.90 7.32
N VAL A 307 -8.77 0.90 7.61
CA VAL A 307 -10.22 1.11 7.65
C VAL A 307 -10.71 1.74 8.96
N GLN A 308 -10.08 1.40 10.10
CA GLN A 308 -10.46 1.94 11.41
C GLN A 308 -10.02 3.40 11.62
N SER A 309 -8.92 3.83 10.98
CA SER A 309 -8.43 5.21 11.02
C SER A 309 -9.13 6.12 10.01
N ALA A 310 -9.78 5.56 9.00
CA ALA A 310 -10.51 6.33 8.00
C ALA A 310 -11.71 7.07 8.63
N ASP A 311 -11.98 8.26 8.11
CA ASP A 311 -13.16 9.04 8.42
C ASP A 311 -14.12 8.99 7.23
N ALA A 312 -15.44 9.05 7.49
CA ALA A 312 -16.45 9.16 6.44
C ALA A 312 -16.19 10.39 5.57
N ALA A 313 -16.15 10.21 4.26
CA ALA A 313 -15.85 11.27 3.31
C ALA A 313 -16.42 10.96 1.92
N TYR A 314 -16.60 11.97 1.11
CA TYR A 314 -17.05 11.86 -0.29
C TYR A 314 -18.38 11.12 -0.45
N GLY A 315 -19.27 11.22 0.56
CA GLY A 315 -20.54 10.50 0.59
C GLY A 315 -20.45 9.02 0.95
N LEU A 316 -19.26 8.53 1.28
CA LEU A 316 -19.02 7.14 1.70
C LEU A 316 -18.97 7.04 3.22
N PRO A 317 -19.75 6.14 3.85
CA PRO A 317 -19.61 5.82 5.27
C PRO A 317 -18.28 5.11 5.55
N CYS A 318 -17.83 5.08 6.81
CA CYS A 318 -16.59 4.43 7.22
C CYS A 318 -16.84 3.38 8.31
N ALA A 319 -15.80 2.64 8.72
CA ALA A 319 -15.91 1.60 9.74
C ALA A 319 -16.38 2.14 11.10
N LYS A 320 -16.11 3.41 11.43
CA LYS A 320 -16.52 4.04 12.69
C LYS A 320 -18.05 4.22 12.81
N ASP A 321 -18.75 4.27 11.68
CA ASP A 321 -20.22 4.42 11.63
C ASP A 321 -20.97 3.12 11.98
N PHE A 322 -20.23 1.99 12.08
CA PHE A 322 -20.78 0.64 12.32
C PHE A 322 -20.23 -0.04 13.59
N GLN A 323 -19.56 0.72 14.47
CA GLN A 323 -19.03 0.24 15.76
C GLN A 323 -20.03 0.37 16.90
#